data_face03e1c3ca413505d3c57bd0387b86
#
_entry.id   face03e1c3ca413505d3c57bd0387b86
#
_cell.length_a   1.000
_cell.length_b   1.000
_cell.length_c   1.000
_cell.angle_alpha   90.00
_cell.angle_beta   90.00
_cell.angle_gamma   90.00
#
_symmetry.space_group_name_H-M   'P 1'
#
loop_
_entity.id
_entity.type
_entity.pdbx_description
1 polymer ?
#
loop_
_entity_poly.entity_id
_entity_poly.type
_entity_poly.pdbx_seq_one_letter_code
_entity_poly.pdbx_strand_id
1 'polypeptide(L)'
;MEKMQEAFIRAIDNGQLSHAYLFEGAKGIGKAEMAKEIAKMLNCTKRTKGEPACGECEHCTRIDHGNFPDFIVVEPEGTTVKVDQIRTLKSQLTKTAMESSAIVCVIHAVDTLTQGAANSLLKFLEEPTGNIHFILLTEQLSKVLITIQSRCQIIRFQSDAGENIVATLKERGVPNATAQLLSQLTNNIDQAVEMLESESFGQIRQESWNWFVRVFTNRAMAFVTIQSQVMPLLATKADSELFLTLLQIYIRDALLYVRGVEGAIIQSDKLATMKSFARHLTVSEWIKEHEKMTNAIAKVGANVGVQAVLEQWVLQIPK
;
A
#
# COMPACT_ATOMS: atom_id res chain seq x y z
N MET A 1 -12.98 0.16 6.28
CA MET A 1 -12.79 -0.81 7.40
C MET A 1 -14.11 -1.43 7.84
N GLU A 2 -15.16 -0.67 8.11
CA GLU A 2 -16.48 -1.17 8.55
C GLU A 2 -17.10 -2.23 7.64
N LYS A 3 -17.19 -1.96 6.33
CA LYS A 3 -17.74 -2.93 5.35
C LYS A 3 -17.00 -4.27 5.33
N MET A 4 -15.68 -4.24 5.56
CA MET A 4 -14.85 -5.45 5.63
C MET A 4 -15.10 -6.21 6.92
N GLN A 5 -15.23 -5.52 8.03
CA GLN A 5 -15.60 -6.09 9.33
C GLN A 5 -16.98 -6.78 9.26
N GLU A 6 -17.97 -6.13 8.66
CA GLU A 6 -19.30 -6.73 8.42
C GLU A 6 -19.24 -7.99 7.55
N ALA A 7 -18.35 -8.02 6.55
CA ALA A 7 -18.15 -9.21 5.72
C ALA A 7 -17.57 -10.39 6.54
N PHE A 8 -16.59 -10.12 7.41
CA PHE A 8 -16.04 -11.13 8.31
C PHE A 8 -17.04 -11.59 9.36
N ILE A 9 -17.84 -10.68 9.94
CA ILE A 9 -18.95 -11.04 10.86
C ILE A 9 -19.85 -12.06 10.17
N ARG A 10 -20.31 -11.77 8.96
CA ARG A 10 -21.19 -12.69 8.21
C ARG A 10 -20.50 -14.01 7.90
N ALA A 11 -19.23 -14.01 7.51
CA ALA A 11 -18.48 -15.23 7.22
C ALA A 11 -18.34 -16.12 8.45
N ILE A 12 -18.01 -15.55 9.61
CA ILE A 12 -17.90 -16.25 10.88
C ILE A 12 -19.26 -16.83 11.30
N ASP A 13 -20.31 -16.03 11.25
CA ASP A 13 -21.66 -16.43 11.68
C ASP A 13 -22.28 -17.53 10.82
N ASN A 14 -21.86 -17.63 9.57
CA ASN A 14 -22.30 -18.67 8.64
C ASN A 14 -21.33 -19.89 8.60
N GLY A 15 -20.26 -19.90 9.38
CA GLY A 15 -19.26 -20.96 9.35
C GLY A 15 -18.49 -21.02 8.00
N GLN A 16 -18.39 -19.92 7.29
CA GLN A 16 -17.76 -19.81 5.97
C GLN A 16 -16.41 -19.10 6.00
N LEU A 17 -15.81 -18.96 7.20
CA LEU A 17 -14.49 -18.37 7.29
C LEU A 17 -13.45 -19.31 6.67
N SER A 18 -12.65 -18.80 5.73
CA SER A 18 -11.56 -19.56 5.13
C SER A 18 -10.50 -19.92 6.18
N HIS A 19 -9.82 -21.05 5.99
CA HIS A 19 -8.69 -21.43 6.83
C HIS A 19 -7.45 -20.56 6.62
N ALA A 20 -7.33 -19.88 5.48
CA ALA A 20 -6.19 -19.01 5.18
C ALA A 20 -6.60 -17.77 4.41
N TYR A 21 -6.15 -16.62 4.89
CA TYR A 21 -6.28 -15.32 4.24
C TYR A 21 -4.91 -14.72 3.95
N LEU A 22 -4.81 -13.98 2.85
CA LEU A 22 -3.65 -13.15 2.51
C LEU A 22 -4.10 -11.70 2.40
N PHE A 23 -3.75 -10.88 3.38
CA PHE A 23 -4.09 -9.46 3.45
C PHE A 23 -2.99 -8.65 2.78
N GLU A 24 -3.33 -8.02 1.66
CA GLU A 24 -2.45 -7.13 0.90
C GLU A 24 -2.80 -5.67 1.16
N GLY A 25 -1.80 -4.82 1.32
CA GLY A 25 -1.98 -3.37 1.43
C GLY A 25 -0.79 -2.68 2.08
N ALA A 26 -0.75 -1.36 2.02
CA ALA A 26 0.34 -0.55 2.59
C ALA A 26 0.51 -0.78 4.10
N LYS A 27 1.69 -0.45 4.63
CA LYS A 27 1.96 -0.50 6.07
C LYS A 27 1.00 0.43 6.82
N GLY A 28 0.49 0.00 7.97
CA GLY A 28 -0.41 0.81 8.81
C GLY A 28 -1.84 0.96 8.30
N ILE A 29 -2.26 0.22 7.24
CA ILE A 29 -3.61 0.32 6.67
C ILE A 29 -4.70 -0.43 7.47
N GLY A 30 -4.35 -1.02 8.61
CA GLY A 30 -5.31 -1.75 9.44
C GLY A 30 -5.35 -3.26 9.21
N LYS A 31 -4.36 -3.85 8.49
CA LYS A 31 -4.31 -5.31 8.27
C LYS A 31 -4.17 -6.11 9.56
N ALA A 32 -3.25 -5.69 10.44
CA ALA A 32 -2.98 -6.35 11.70
C ALA A 32 -4.15 -6.16 12.68
N GLU A 33 -4.74 -4.98 12.70
CA GLU A 33 -5.92 -4.64 13.47
C GLU A 33 -7.11 -5.53 13.08
N MET A 34 -7.35 -5.71 11.77
CA MET A 34 -8.40 -6.59 11.28
C MET A 34 -8.12 -8.06 11.64
N ALA A 35 -6.89 -8.51 11.55
CA ALA A 35 -6.51 -9.87 11.98
C ALA A 35 -6.79 -10.10 13.48
N LYS A 36 -6.50 -9.10 14.30
CA LYS A 36 -6.82 -9.10 15.73
C LYS A 36 -8.32 -9.10 15.98
N GLU A 37 -9.10 -8.30 15.25
CA GLU A 37 -10.56 -8.29 15.33
C GLU A 37 -11.17 -9.64 14.95
N ILE A 38 -10.66 -10.32 13.92
CA ILE A 38 -11.10 -11.68 13.56
C ILE A 38 -10.82 -12.66 14.71
N ALA A 39 -9.64 -12.60 15.32
CA ALA A 39 -9.29 -13.43 16.46
C ALA A 39 -10.22 -13.19 17.66
N LYS A 40 -10.54 -11.92 17.93
CA LYS A 40 -11.52 -11.58 18.97
C LYS A 40 -12.92 -12.07 18.62
N MET A 41 -13.39 -11.91 17.39
CA MET A 41 -14.72 -12.38 16.97
C MET A 41 -14.88 -13.88 17.08
N LEU A 42 -13.82 -14.67 16.82
CA LEU A 42 -13.83 -16.13 16.92
C LEU A 42 -13.83 -16.62 18.37
N ASN A 43 -13.21 -15.88 19.29
CA ASN A 43 -12.93 -16.33 20.65
C ASN A 43 -13.63 -15.52 21.76
N CYS A 44 -14.43 -14.52 21.40
CA CYS A 44 -15.15 -13.69 22.35
C CYS A 44 -16.25 -14.48 23.08
N THR A 45 -16.21 -14.48 24.41
CA THR A 45 -17.19 -15.21 25.26
C THR A 45 -18.55 -14.50 25.35
N LYS A 46 -18.64 -13.22 24.97
CA LYS A 46 -19.86 -12.40 25.05
C LYS A 46 -20.41 -11.99 23.68
N ARG A 47 -19.83 -12.50 22.58
CA ARG A 47 -20.26 -12.11 21.23
C ARG A 47 -21.61 -12.70 20.91
N THR A 48 -22.50 -11.89 20.35
CA THR A 48 -23.77 -12.29 19.73
C THR A 48 -23.65 -12.36 18.22
N LYS A 49 -24.47 -13.21 17.61
CA LYS A 49 -24.51 -13.36 16.14
C LYS A 49 -24.92 -12.03 15.49
N GLY A 50 -24.19 -11.64 14.46
CA GLY A 50 -24.38 -10.36 13.75
C GLY A 50 -23.59 -9.18 14.34
N GLU A 51 -22.92 -9.36 15.45
CA GLU A 51 -22.20 -8.30 16.13
C GLU A 51 -20.67 -8.51 16.11
N PRO A 52 -19.85 -7.46 16.25
CA PRO A 52 -18.42 -7.57 16.45
C PRO A 52 -18.09 -8.21 17.83
N ALA A 53 -16.84 -8.41 18.13
CA ALA A 53 -16.40 -8.82 19.47
C ALA A 53 -16.70 -7.72 20.49
N CYS A 54 -16.97 -8.10 21.74
CA CYS A 54 -17.34 -7.12 22.80
C CYS A 54 -16.20 -6.18 23.22
N GLY A 55 -14.94 -6.54 22.95
CA GLY A 55 -13.75 -5.76 23.33
C GLY A 55 -13.37 -5.75 24.82
N GLU A 56 -14.24 -6.22 25.71
CA GLU A 56 -14.08 -6.07 27.17
C GLU A 56 -13.95 -7.40 27.94
N CYS A 57 -14.34 -8.55 27.34
CA CYS A 57 -14.20 -9.84 28.04
C CYS A 57 -12.72 -10.23 28.17
N GLU A 58 -12.44 -11.19 29.07
CA GLU A 58 -11.08 -11.66 29.31
C GLU A 58 -10.34 -12.07 28.04
N HIS A 59 -10.98 -12.81 27.13
CA HIS A 59 -10.39 -13.21 25.87
C HIS A 59 -10.05 -12.01 24.97
N CYS A 60 -10.98 -11.06 24.81
CA CYS A 60 -10.74 -9.85 24.02
C CYS A 60 -9.56 -9.05 24.58
N THR A 61 -9.54 -8.82 25.89
CA THR A 61 -8.47 -8.07 26.56
C THR A 61 -7.12 -8.77 26.44
N ARG A 62 -7.06 -10.10 26.61
CA ARG A 62 -5.82 -10.89 26.45
C ARG A 62 -5.30 -10.88 25.02
N ILE A 63 -6.21 -10.94 24.01
CA ILE A 63 -5.83 -10.81 22.59
C ILE A 63 -5.25 -9.41 22.30
N ASP A 64 -5.86 -8.36 22.83
CA ASP A 64 -5.36 -6.99 22.66
C ASP A 64 -3.96 -6.78 23.24
N HIS A 65 -3.67 -7.42 24.36
CA HIS A 65 -2.35 -7.38 25.02
C HIS A 65 -1.35 -8.43 24.48
N GLY A 66 -1.73 -9.28 23.52
CA GLY A 66 -0.86 -10.32 22.96
C GLY A 66 -0.59 -11.51 23.91
N ASN A 67 -1.41 -11.69 24.95
CA ASN A 67 -1.24 -12.73 26.01
C ASN A 67 -2.26 -13.87 25.86
N PHE A 68 -2.94 -14.00 24.74
CA PHE A 68 -3.89 -15.07 24.47
C PHE A 68 -3.19 -16.23 23.74
N PRO A 69 -3.18 -17.47 24.27
CA PRO A 69 -2.38 -18.55 23.74
C PRO A 69 -2.81 -19.02 22.34
N ASP A 70 -4.09 -18.88 22.01
CA ASP A 70 -4.66 -19.24 20.71
C ASP A 70 -4.64 -18.08 19.68
N PHE A 71 -3.95 -16.96 20.01
CA PHE A 71 -3.64 -15.87 19.10
C PHE A 71 -2.12 -15.75 18.96
N ILE A 72 -1.58 -16.32 17.89
CA ILE A 72 -0.13 -16.44 17.67
C ILE A 72 0.28 -15.44 16.59
N VAL A 73 1.28 -14.60 16.90
CA VAL A 73 1.81 -13.62 15.96
C VAL A 73 3.27 -13.97 15.66
N VAL A 74 3.60 -14.04 14.36
CA VAL A 74 4.96 -14.22 13.86
C VAL A 74 5.39 -12.94 13.17
N GLU A 75 6.42 -12.29 13.73
CA GLU A 75 7.04 -11.10 13.14
C GLU A 75 8.41 -11.42 12.55
N PRO A 76 8.87 -10.67 11.53
CA PRO A 76 10.21 -10.87 10.97
C PRO A 76 11.31 -10.67 12.01
N GLU A 77 12.31 -11.53 12.03
CA GLU A 77 13.56 -11.30 12.74
C GLU A 77 14.50 -10.48 11.86
N GLY A 78 14.65 -9.20 12.16
CA GLY A 78 15.33 -8.24 11.30
C GLY A 78 14.49 -7.93 10.05
N THR A 79 14.96 -8.35 8.87
CA THR A 79 14.29 -8.04 7.58
C THR A 79 13.55 -9.23 6.96
N THR A 80 13.61 -10.42 7.56
CA THR A 80 13.06 -11.65 6.97
C THR A 80 12.39 -12.55 8.01
N VAL A 81 11.41 -13.32 7.56
CA VAL A 81 10.82 -14.41 8.34
C VAL A 81 11.59 -15.70 8.04
N LYS A 82 12.23 -16.25 9.08
CA LYS A 82 13.11 -17.43 8.98
C LYS A 82 12.37 -18.75 9.16
N VAL A 83 12.96 -19.84 8.66
CA VAL A 83 12.38 -21.18 8.75
C VAL A 83 12.16 -21.64 10.19
N ASP A 84 13.04 -21.26 11.11
CA ASP A 84 12.93 -21.68 12.52
C ASP A 84 11.75 -21.03 13.24
N GLN A 85 11.33 -19.83 12.84
CA GLN A 85 10.10 -19.20 13.33
C GLN A 85 8.85 -20.00 12.92
N ILE A 86 8.80 -20.49 11.67
CA ILE A 86 7.71 -21.34 11.20
C ILE A 86 7.75 -22.73 11.87
N ARG A 87 8.93 -23.27 12.17
CA ARG A 87 9.07 -24.52 12.95
C ARG A 87 8.60 -24.35 14.39
N THR A 88 8.90 -23.22 15.02
CA THR A 88 8.41 -22.87 16.36
C THR A 88 6.89 -22.76 16.37
N LEU A 89 6.31 -22.06 15.39
CA LEU A 89 4.86 -22.00 15.19
C LEU A 89 4.26 -23.41 15.10
N LYS A 90 4.88 -24.30 14.32
CA LYS A 90 4.45 -25.71 14.23
C LYS A 90 4.41 -26.41 15.58
N SER A 91 5.48 -26.24 16.35
CA SER A 91 5.59 -26.85 17.69
C SER A 91 4.51 -26.30 18.65
N GLN A 92 4.15 -25.04 18.54
CA GLN A 92 3.08 -24.42 19.31
C GLN A 92 1.72 -25.00 18.95
N LEU A 93 1.39 -25.05 17.65
CA LEU A 93 0.11 -25.59 17.15
C LEU A 93 -0.13 -27.05 17.53
N THR A 94 0.93 -27.85 17.67
CA THR A 94 0.82 -29.27 18.06
C THR A 94 0.76 -29.50 19.55
N LYS A 95 1.20 -28.55 20.37
CA LYS A 95 1.30 -28.70 21.84
C LYS A 95 0.19 -27.98 22.60
N THR A 96 -0.46 -27.00 21.99
CA THR A 96 -1.44 -26.19 22.69
C THR A 96 -2.77 -26.91 22.73
N ALA A 97 -3.21 -27.28 23.92
CA ALA A 97 -4.62 -27.61 24.18
C ALA A 97 -5.38 -26.28 23.96
N MET A 98 -6.33 -26.24 23.03
CA MET A 98 -7.14 -25.08 22.81
C MET A 98 -7.85 -24.63 24.08
N GLU A 99 -7.55 -23.41 24.54
CA GLU A 99 -8.36 -22.75 25.59
C GLU A 99 -9.66 -22.21 25.00
N SER A 100 -9.72 -22.11 23.65
CA SER A 100 -10.77 -21.42 22.94
C SER A 100 -11.31 -22.22 21.73
N SER A 101 -12.29 -21.64 21.02
CA SER A 101 -12.95 -22.28 19.88
C SER A 101 -12.10 -22.31 18.60
N ALA A 102 -11.12 -21.41 18.46
CA ALA A 102 -10.30 -21.29 17.24
C ALA A 102 -8.89 -20.73 17.55
N ILE A 103 -7.88 -21.27 16.88
CA ILE A 103 -6.53 -20.69 16.86
C ILE A 103 -6.40 -19.75 15.66
N VAL A 104 -5.88 -18.55 15.89
CA VAL A 104 -5.59 -17.58 14.83
C VAL A 104 -4.09 -17.30 14.79
N CYS A 105 -3.47 -17.60 13.65
CA CYS A 105 -2.05 -17.38 13.39
C CYS A 105 -1.87 -16.21 12.43
N VAL A 106 -1.25 -15.14 12.89
CA VAL A 106 -0.92 -13.97 12.06
C VAL A 106 0.56 -14.02 11.72
N ILE A 107 0.89 -13.95 10.42
CA ILE A 107 2.28 -13.92 9.96
C ILE A 107 2.51 -12.61 9.21
N HIS A 108 3.36 -11.74 9.77
CA HIS A 108 3.71 -10.46 9.18
C HIS A 108 4.72 -10.61 8.05
N ALA A 109 4.67 -9.69 7.09
CA ALA A 109 5.65 -9.51 6.01
C ALA A 109 5.97 -10.82 5.27
N VAL A 110 4.94 -11.57 4.84
CA VAL A 110 5.14 -12.88 4.16
C VAL A 110 5.85 -12.77 2.81
N ASP A 111 5.96 -11.58 2.24
CA ASP A 111 6.81 -11.24 1.11
C ASP A 111 8.32 -11.31 1.44
N THR A 112 8.68 -11.40 2.73
CA THR A 112 10.07 -11.54 3.21
C THR A 112 10.42 -12.95 3.69
N LEU A 113 9.52 -13.93 3.50
CA LEU A 113 9.76 -15.32 3.85
C LEU A 113 10.99 -15.88 3.12
N THR A 114 11.90 -16.52 3.86
CA THR A 114 12.93 -17.35 3.22
C THR A 114 12.31 -18.54 2.50
N GLN A 115 12.97 -19.08 1.46
CA GLN A 115 12.46 -20.21 0.70
C GLN A 115 12.09 -21.42 1.59
N GLY A 116 12.91 -21.70 2.60
CA GLY A 116 12.65 -22.77 3.57
C GLY A 116 11.45 -22.49 4.47
N ALA A 117 11.24 -21.23 4.89
CA ALA A 117 10.09 -20.81 5.66
C ALA A 117 8.80 -20.94 4.85
N ALA A 118 8.81 -20.46 3.60
CA ALA A 118 7.69 -20.56 2.68
C ALA A 118 7.27 -22.01 2.43
N ASN A 119 8.22 -22.90 2.14
CA ASN A 119 7.95 -24.32 1.93
C ASN A 119 7.40 -25.01 3.21
N SER A 120 7.85 -24.58 4.37
CA SER A 120 7.34 -25.09 5.64
C SER A 120 5.90 -24.63 5.91
N LEU A 121 5.57 -23.39 5.51
CA LEU A 121 4.23 -22.82 5.64
C LEU A 121 3.23 -23.48 4.73
N LEU A 122 3.62 -23.84 3.48
CA LEU A 122 2.73 -24.48 2.50
C LEU A 122 2.06 -25.74 3.05
N LYS A 123 2.76 -26.56 3.86
CA LYS A 123 2.19 -27.77 4.46
C LYS A 123 0.99 -27.48 5.36
N PHE A 124 0.98 -26.35 6.07
CA PHE A 124 -0.15 -25.94 6.91
C PHE A 124 -1.32 -25.40 6.10
N LEU A 125 -1.00 -24.74 4.99
CA LEU A 125 -2.02 -24.19 4.10
C LEU A 125 -2.71 -25.28 3.26
N GLU A 126 -2.03 -26.40 3.02
CA GLU A 126 -2.58 -27.56 2.29
C GLU A 126 -3.44 -28.48 3.16
N GLU A 127 -3.00 -28.73 4.37
CA GLU A 127 -3.66 -29.66 5.29
C GLU A 127 -3.95 -29.00 6.64
N PRO A 128 -4.94 -28.11 6.68
CA PRO A 128 -5.31 -27.46 7.94
C PRO A 128 -5.85 -28.51 8.94
N THR A 129 -5.20 -28.65 10.08
CA THR A 129 -5.63 -29.55 11.15
C THR A 129 -6.36 -28.76 12.24
N GLY A 130 -7.62 -29.13 12.52
CA GLY A 130 -8.43 -28.46 13.55
C GLY A 130 -9.01 -27.11 13.09
N ASN A 131 -9.48 -26.32 14.06
CA ASN A 131 -10.05 -24.99 13.81
C ASN A 131 -8.95 -23.93 13.88
N ILE A 132 -8.05 -23.95 12.88
CA ILE A 132 -6.91 -23.03 12.77
C ILE A 132 -7.11 -22.11 11.57
N HIS A 133 -6.96 -20.79 11.79
CA HIS A 133 -7.03 -19.79 10.75
C HIS A 133 -5.69 -19.07 10.62
N PHE A 134 -5.16 -19.04 9.39
CA PHE A 134 -3.95 -18.31 9.04
C PHE A 134 -4.30 -16.98 8.41
N ILE A 135 -3.70 -15.90 8.91
CA ILE A 135 -3.83 -14.55 8.33
C ILE A 135 -2.43 -14.06 8.00
N LEU A 136 -2.12 -14.06 6.72
CA LEU A 136 -0.84 -13.68 6.15
C LEU A 136 -0.88 -12.21 5.76
N LEU A 137 0.07 -11.39 6.21
CA LEU A 137 0.11 -9.97 5.92
C LEU A 137 1.25 -9.64 4.97
N THR A 138 0.97 -8.89 3.90
CA THR A 138 1.99 -8.44 2.94
C THR A 138 1.76 -6.99 2.51
N GLU A 139 2.83 -6.31 2.14
CA GLU A 139 2.76 -5.02 1.45
C GLU A 139 2.87 -5.20 -0.08
N GLN A 140 3.48 -6.30 -0.53
CA GLN A 140 3.77 -6.55 -1.94
C GLN A 140 3.37 -7.97 -2.35
N LEU A 141 2.14 -8.11 -2.85
CA LEU A 141 1.61 -9.40 -3.30
C LEU A 141 2.50 -10.08 -4.35
N SER A 142 3.13 -9.29 -5.23
CA SER A 142 4.01 -9.78 -6.29
C SER A 142 5.27 -10.50 -5.79
N LYS A 143 5.68 -10.26 -4.55
CA LYS A 143 6.82 -10.94 -3.91
C LYS A 143 6.42 -12.21 -3.15
N VAL A 144 5.14 -12.41 -2.89
CA VAL A 144 4.65 -13.63 -2.24
C VAL A 144 4.62 -14.77 -3.25
N LEU A 145 5.10 -15.95 -2.86
CA LEU A 145 5.11 -17.12 -3.76
C LEU A 145 3.69 -17.43 -4.25
N ILE A 146 3.56 -17.70 -5.55
CA ILE A 146 2.28 -18.03 -6.19
C ILE A 146 1.60 -19.25 -5.56
N THR A 147 2.40 -20.19 -5.05
CA THR A 147 1.94 -21.37 -4.32
C THR A 147 1.26 -21.04 -2.98
N ILE A 148 1.66 -19.96 -2.31
CA ILE A 148 0.99 -19.43 -1.11
C ILE A 148 -0.27 -18.68 -1.54
N GLN A 149 -0.18 -17.80 -2.54
CA GLN A 149 -1.32 -17.03 -3.04
C GLN A 149 -2.49 -17.93 -3.46
N SER A 150 -2.22 -19.05 -4.13
CA SER A 150 -3.25 -19.98 -4.63
C SER A 150 -4.00 -20.75 -3.51
N ARG A 151 -3.49 -20.74 -2.28
CA ARG A 151 -4.08 -21.43 -1.11
C ARG A 151 -4.74 -20.49 -0.11
N CYS A 152 -4.63 -19.19 -0.35
CA CYS A 152 -5.19 -18.17 0.52
C CYS A 152 -6.30 -17.39 -0.17
N GLN A 153 -7.31 -17.00 0.58
CA GLN A 153 -8.25 -15.99 0.10
C GLN A 153 -7.59 -14.62 0.20
N ILE A 154 -7.34 -14.00 -0.96
CA ILE A 154 -6.68 -12.69 -1.02
C ILE A 154 -7.69 -11.59 -0.73
N ILE A 155 -7.41 -10.78 0.29
CA ILE A 155 -8.16 -9.59 0.67
C ILE A 155 -7.26 -8.37 0.48
N ARG A 156 -7.68 -7.46 -0.39
CA ARG A 156 -6.97 -6.21 -0.64
C ARG A 156 -7.50 -5.12 0.27
N PHE A 157 -6.63 -4.63 1.13
CA PHE A 157 -6.89 -3.46 1.95
C PHE A 157 -6.64 -2.22 1.11
N GLN A 158 -7.73 -1.60 0.70
CA GLN A 158 -7.67 -0.28 0.07
C GLN A 158 -7.88 0.76 1.17
N SER A 159 -7.09 1.81 1.12
CA SER A 159 -7.22 2.89 2.07
C SER A 159 -8.43 3.74 1.71
N ASP A 160 -9.47 3.73 2.55
CA ASP A 160 -10.45 4.82 2.59
C ASP A 160 -9.79 6.11 3.16
N ALA A 161 -8.53 6.01 3.63
CA ALA A 161 -7.78 7.13 4.17
C ALA A 161 -7.63 8.26 3.15
N GLY A 162 -7.54 7.92 1.85
CA GLY A 162 -7.52 8.94 0.80
C GLY A 162 -8.79 9.79 0.77
N GLU A 163 -9.97 9.20 0.89
CA GLU A 163 -11.24 9.93 0.95
C GLU A 163 -11.36 10.73 2.24
N ASN A 164 -10.94 10.14 3.38
CA ASN A 164 -10.89 10.84 4.66
C ASN A 164 -9.90 12.01 4.65
N ILE A 165 -8.69 11.82 4.08
CA ILE A 165 -7.70 12.90 3.92
C ILE A 165 -8.28 14.02 3.06
N VAL A 166 -8.90 13.70 1.93
CA VAL A 166 -9.51 14.71 1.05
C VAL A 166 -10.62 15.45 1.77
N ALA A 167 -11.52 14.75 2.48
CA ALA A 167 -12.60 15.38 3.24
C ALA A 167 -12.06 16.32 4.34
N THR A 168 -11.13 15.82 5.18
CA THR A 168 -10.54 16.60 6.27
C THR A 168 -9.75 17.82 5.78
N LEU A 169 -8.99 17.68 4.68
CA LEU A 169 -8.25 18.80 4.10
C LEU A 169 -9.19 19.86 3.50
N LYS A 170 -10.31 19.43 2.87
CA LYS A 170 -11.34 20.35 2.37
C LYS A 170 -12.02 21.12 3.48
N GLU A 171 -12.35 20.49 4.60
CA GLU A 171 -12.89 21.16 5.79
C GLU A 171 -11.95 22.23 6.33
N ARG A 172 -10.63 22.05 6.16
CA ARG A 172 -9.58 23.04 6.49
C ARG A 172 -9.38 24.09 5.38
N GLY A 173 -10.20 24.11 4.33
CA GLY A 173 -10.13 25.09 3.25
C GLY A 173 -9.08 24.77 2.17
N VAL A 174 -8.48 23.59 2.17
CA VAL A 174 -7.50 23.19 1.14
C VAL A 174 -8.20 22.95 -0.20
N PRO A 175 -7.69 23.50 -1.33
CA PRO A 175 -8.26 23.26 -2.65
C PRO A 175 -8.35 21.76 -3.00
N ASN A 176 -9.43 21.36 -3.67
CA ASN A 176 -9.71 19.96 -3.98
C ASN A 176 -8.56 19.24 -4.70
N ALA A 177 -7.95 19.87 -5.72
CA ALA A 177 -6.83 19.29 -6.45
C ALA A 177 -5.61 19.03 -5.54
N THR A 178 -5.34 19.94 -4.59
CA THR A 178 -4.26 19.78 -3.61
C THR A 178 -4.58 18.68 -2.61
N ALA A 179 -5.81 18.63 -2.09
CA ALA A 179 -6.25 17.58 -1.18
C ALA A 179 -6.19 16.19 -1.85
N GLN A 180 -6.64 16.07 -3.10
CA GLN A 180 -6.53 14.84 -3.88
C GLN A 180 -5.08 14.45 -4.14
N LEU A 181 -4.19 15.40 -4.46
CA LEU A 181 -2.77 15.13 -4.63
C LEU A 181 -2.16 14.56 -3.35
N LEU A 182 -2.36 15.22 -2.22
CA LEU A 182 -1.82 14.77 -0.93
C LEU A 182 -2.32 13.37 -0.56
N SER A 183 -3.58 13.06 -0.86
CA SER A 183 -4.13 11.71 -0.62
C SER A 183 -3.50 10.60 -1.47
N GLN A 184 -2.79 10.95 -2.57
CA GLN A 184 -2.00 9.99 -3.34
C GLN A 184 -0.57 9.83 -2.80
N LEU A 185 -0.07 10.81 -2.06
CA LEU A 185 1.30 10.83 -1.55
C LEU A 185 1.41 10.22 -0.16
N THR A 186 0.35 10.29 0.66
CA THR A 186 0.33 9.72 2.01
C THR A 186 -1.05 9.23 2.41
N ASN A 187 -1.07 8.25 3.31
CA ASN A 187 -2.28 7.74 3.97
C ASN A 187 -2.47 8.31 5.39
N ASN A 188 -1.58 9.21 5.82
CA ASN A 188 -1.59 9.82 7.15
C ASN A 188 -1.95 11.31 7.04
N ILE A 189 -2.98 11.74 7.78
CA ILE A 189 -3.47 13.12 7.75
C ILE A 189 -2.44 14.11 8.31
N ASP A 190 -1.69 13.74 9.36
CA ASP A 190 -0.70 14.63 9.96
C ASP A 190 0.46 14.84 8.99
N GLN A 191 0.92 13.81 8.30
CA GLN A 191 1.91 13.93 7.22
C GLN A 191 1.39 14.78 6.05
N ALA A 192 0.11 14.64 5.69
CA ALA A 192 -0.48 15.46 4.63
C ALA A 192 -0.50 16.95 5.01
N VAL A 193 -0.77 17.26 6.28
CA VAL A 193 -0.72 18.64 6.82
C VAL A 193 0.72 19.16 6.86
N GLU A 194 1.67 18.36 7.35
CA GLU A 194 3.10 18.69 7.35
C GLU A 194 3.62 18.98 5.94
N MET A 195 3.26 18.14 4.97
CA MET A 195 3.61 18.38 3.56
C MET A 195 3.01 19.70 3.02
N LEU A 196 1.76 20.00 3.39
CA LEU A 196 1.08 21.21 2.95
C LEU A 196 1.79 22.48 3.47
N GLU A 197 2.31 22.44 4.68
CA GLU A 197 3.01 23.55 5.36
C GLU A 197 4.49 23.62 4.95
N SER A 198 5.04 22.57 4.32
CA SER A 198 6.43 22.51 3.93
C SER A 198 6.73 23.37 2.71
N GLU A 199 7.63 24.33 2.86
CA GLU A 199 8.11 25.16 1.76
C GLU A 199 8.82 24.34 0.67
N SER A 200 9.63 23.34 1.07
CA SER A 200 10.33 22.46 0.13
C SER A 200 9.35 21.65 -0.71
N PHE A 201 8.27 21.11 -0.12
CA PHE A 201 7.22 20.43 -0.87
C PHE A 201 6.57 21.37 -1.90
N GLY A 202 6.27 22.62 -1.51
CA GLY A 202 5.71 23.63 -2.40
C GLY A 202 6.61 23.91 -3.62
N GLN A 203 7.91 24.06 -3.38
CA GLN A 203 8.92 24.30 -4.42
C GLN A 203 9.07 23.09 -5.35
N ILE A 204 9.20 21.88 -4.80
CA ILE A 204 9.29 20.64 -5.59
C ILE A 204 8.03 20.44 -6.44
N ARG A 205 6.84 20.63 -5.87
CA ARG A 205 5.57 20.51 -6.59
C ARG A 205 5.48 21.51 -7.75
N GLN A 206 5.84 22.76 -7.50
CA GLN A 206 5.76 23.81 -8.53
C GLN A 206 6.77 23.54 -9.67
N GLU A 207 8.02 23.24 -9.34
CA GLU A 207 9.03 23.01 -10.36
C GLU A 207 8.83 21.69 -11.09
N SER A 208 8.37 20.62 -10.43
CA SER A 208 8.05 19.37 -11.11
C SER A 208 6.99 19.55 -12.19
N TRP A 209 5.98 20.39 -11.94
CA TRP A 209 4.98 20.73 -12.94
C TRP A 209 5.56 21.57 -14.07
N ASN A 210 6.28 22.64 -13.75
CA ASN A 210 6.91 23.51 -14.75
C ASN A 210 7.84 22.72 -15.67
N TRP A 211 8.63 21.84 -15.06
CA TRP A 211 9.56 20.99 -15.79
C TRP A 211 8.84 19.96 -16.65
N PHE A 212 7.78 19.33 -16.11
CA PHE A 212 6.95 18.40 -16.87
C PHE A 212 6.34 19.05 -18.13
N VAL A 213 5.76 20.23 -18.00
CA VAL A 213 5.25 20.99 -19.16
C VAL A 213 6.37 21.25 -20.17
N ARG A 214 7.53 21.66 -19.69
CA ARG A 214 8.71 21.97 -20.52
C ARG A 214 9.20 20.74 -21.31
N VAL A 215 9.11 19.55 -20.74
CA VAL A 215 9.46 18.28 -21.41
C VAL A 215 8.65 18.09 -22.71
N PHE A 216 7.39 18.49 -22.74
CA PHE A 216 6.51 18.33 -23.90
C PHE A 216 6.42 19.57 -24.79
N THR A 217 6.85 20.73 -24.30
CA THR A 217 6.82 21.99 -25.08
C THR A 217 8.19 22.43 -25.60
N ASN A 218 9.26 22.17 -24.87
CA ASN A 218 10.65 22.49 -25.24
C ASN A 218 11.63 21.49 -24.62
N ARG A 219 11.73 20.31 -25.23
CA ARG A 219 12.54 19.18 -24.73
C ARG A 219 14.01 19.53 -24.50
N ALA A 220 14.62 20.31 -25.39
CA ALA A 220 16.03 20.69 -25.26
C ALA A 220 16.25 21.53 -24.00
N MET A 221 15.35 22.47 -23.72
CA MET A 221 15.41 23.30 -22.53
C MET A 221 15.12 22.45 -21.27
N ALA A 222 14.16 21.50 -21.33
CA ALA A 222 13.91 20.58 -20.24
C ALA A 222 15.17 19.79 -19.85
N PHE A 223 15.93 19.29 -20.83
CA PHE A 223 17.18 18.57 -20.59
C PHE A 223 18.23 19.45 -19.90
N VAL A 224 18.47 20.64 -20.44
CA VAL A 224 19.48 21.58 -19.89
C VAL A 224 19.13 22.03 -18.47
N THR A 225 17.86 22.22 -18.17
CA THR A 225 17.40 22.71 -16.85
C THR A 225 17.37 21.64 -15.77
N ILE A 226 17.62 20.37 -16.06
CA ILE A 226 17.74 19.33 -15.03
C ILE A 226 18.77 19.74 -13.98
N GLN A 227 20.01 20.04 -14.43
CA GLN A 227 21.11 20.35 -13.50
C GLN A 227 20.92 21.69 -12.78
N SER A 228 20.39 22.71 -13.46
CA SER A 228 20.34 24.07 -12.93
C SER A 228 19.07 24.40 -12.13
N GLN A 229 17.96 23.75 -12.40
CA GLN A 229 16.67 24.06 -11.76
C GLN A 229 16.09 22.88 -10.97
N VAL A 230 16.24 21.64 -11.47
CA VAL A 230 15.66 20.47 -10.80
C VAL A 230 16.59 19.96 -9.70
N MET A 231 17.86 19.71 -10.02
CA MET A 231 18.79 19.09 -9.06
C MET A 231 18.98 19.87 -7.75
N PRO A 232 19.01 21.22 -7.73
CA PRO A 232 19.10 21.97 -6.48
C PRO A 232 17.95 21.74 -5.50
N LEU A 233 16.77 21.30 -5.97
CA LEU A 233 15.60 21.01 -5.15
C LEU A 233 15.60 19.57 -4.60
N LEU A 234 16.41 18.69 -5.18
CA LEU A 234 16.43 17.25 -4.86
C LEU A 234 17.62 16.94 -3.93
N ALA A 235 17.66 17.60 -2.77
CA ALA A 235 18.75 17.47 -1.82
C ALA A 235 18.81 16.09 -1.15
N THR A 236 17.67 15.43 -0.98
CA THR A 236 17.54 14.13 -0.35
C THR A 236 17.01 13.07 -1.32
N LYS A 237 17.15 11.80 -0.94
CA LYS A 237 16.51 10.70 -1.68
C LYS A 237 14.99 10.82 -1.66
N ALA A 238 14.42 11.25 -0.54
CA ALA A 238 12.99 11.45 -0.40
C ALA A 238 12.46 12.54 -1.35
N ASP A 239 13.20 13.65 -1.53
CA ASP A 239 12.86 14.69 -2.51
C ASP A 239 12.87 14.15 -3.93
N SER A 240 13.86 13.32 -4.25
CA SER A 240 13.98 12.68 -5.56
C SER A 240 12.82 11.71 -5.84
N GLU A 241 12.45 10.89 -4.87
CA GLU A 241 11.31 9.99 -4.95
C GLU A 241 9.99 10.75 -5.06
N LEU A 242 9.83 11.83 -4.30
CA LEU A 242 8.67 12.72 -4.37
C LEU A 242 8.54 13.35 -5.76
N PHE A 243 9.63 13.90 -6.32
CA PHE A 243 9.63 14.52 -7.64
C PHE A 243 9.19 13.53 -8.73
N LEU A 244 9.74 12.32 -8.73
CA LEU A 244 9.36 11.27 -9.68
C LEU A 244 7.91 10.81 -9.50
N THR A 245 7.43 10.72 -8.26
CA THR A 245 6.03 10.37 -7.96
C THR A 245 5.08 11.44 -8.48
N LEU A 246 5.42 12.71 -8.35
CA LEU A 246 4.64 13.81 -8.94
C LEU A 246 4.58 13.70 -10.47
N LEU A 247 5.71 13.42 -11.13
CA LEU A 247 5.74 13.20 -12.57
C LEU A 247 4.86 12.01 -12.98
N GLN A 248 4.88 10.92 -12.22
CA GLN A 248 4.02 9.76 -12.46
C GLN A 248 2.53 10.11 -12.39
N ILE A 249 2.14 10.94 -11.41
CA ILE A 249 0.76 11.44 -11.29
C ILE A 249 0.39 12.31 -12.51
N TYR A 250 1.27 13.18 -12.97
CA TYR A 250 1.00 14.02 -14.15
C TYR A 250 0.88 13.19 -15.43
N ILE A 251 1.72 12.17 -15.61
CA ILE A 251 1.62 11.21 -16.73
C ILE A 251 0.28 10.47 -16.68
N ARG A 252 -0.14 10.00 -15.49
CA ARG A 252 -1.44 9.35 -15.30
C ARG A 252 -2.59 10.29 -15.67
N ASP A 253 -2.55 11.53 -15.21
CA ASP A 253 -3.60 12.51 -15.49
C ASP A 253 -3.67 12.86 -16.99
N ALA A 254 -2.52 12.98 -17.67
CA ALA A 254 -2.46 13.15 -19.11
C ALA A 254 -3.07 11.95 -19.87
N LEU A 255 -2.76 10.72 -19.44
CA LEU A 255 -3.37 9.50 -19.98
C LEU A 255 -4.88 9.49 -19.81
N LEU A 256 -5.40 9.85 -18.63
CA LEU A 256 -6.83 9.91 -18.34
C LEU A 256 -7.52 10.96 -19.20
N TYR A 257 -6.88 12.12 -19.42
CA TYR A 257 -7.39 13.14 -20.30
C TYR A 257 -7.52 12.64 -21.75
N VAL A 258 -6.47 12.00 -22.29
CA VAL A 258 -6.50 11.45 -23.66
C VAL A 258 -7.56 10.36 -23.82
N ARG A 259 -7.85 9.61 -22.76
CA ARG A 259 -8.93 8.61 -22.72
C ARG A 259 -10.33 9.20 -22.53
N GLY A 260 -10.47 10.51 -22.30
CA GLY A 260 -11.76 11.17 -22.03
C GLY A 260 -12.34 10.92 -20.62
N VAL A 261 -11.52 10.51 -19.66
CA VAL A 261 -11.94 10.23 -18.27
C VAL A 261 -11.55 11.42 -17.37
N GLU A 262 -12.06 12.61 -17.69
CA GLU A 262 -11.66 13.84 -16.98
C GLU A 262 -12.05 13.84 -15.49
N GLY A 263 -13.12 13.15 -15.09
CA GLY A 263 -13.58 13.09 -13.69
C GLY A 263 -12.63 12.38 -12.72
N ALA A 264 -11.64 11.63 -13.21
CA ALA A 264 -10.63 10.93 -12.41
C ALA A 264 -9.27 11.66 -12.37
N ILE A 265 -9.17 12.87 -12.97
CA ILE A 265 -7.95 13.68 -12.99
C ILE A 265 -7.74 14.33 -11.62
N ILE A 266 -6.55 14.12 -11.05
CA ILE A 266 -6.17 14.67 -9.74
C ILE A 266 -5.86 16.15 -9.85
N GLN A 267 -5.03 16.55 -10.82
CA GLN A 267 -4.59 17.93 -11.02
C GLN A 267 -5.56 18.70 -11.93
N SER A 268 -6.82 18.81 -11.48
CA SER A 268 -7.87 19.49 -12.25
C SER A 268 -7.60 20.98 -12.49
N ASP A 269 -6.87 21.63 -11.59
CA ASP A 269 -6.40 23.02 -11.71
C ASP A 269 -5.36 23.22 -12.83
N LYS A 270 -4.69 22.15 -13.24
CA LYS A 270 -3.66 22.16 -14.29
C LYS A 270 -4.16 21.64 -15.66
N LEU A 271 -5.42 21.26 -15.73
CA LEU A 271 -6.03 20.66 -16.91
C LEU A 271 -5.94 21.56 -18.16
N ALA A 272 -6.10 22.87 -18.02
CA ALA A 272 -6.01 23.82 -19.13
C ALA A 272 -4.64 23.76 -19.83
N THR A 273 -3.55 23.74 -19.04
CA THR A 273 -2.18 23.60 -19.57
C THR A 273 -1.94 22.20 -20.13
N MET A 274 -2.44 21.15 -19.44
CA MET A 274 -2.29 19.76 -19.89
C MET A 274 -2.91 19.54 -21.28
N LYS A 275 -4.05 20.16 -21.57
CA LYS A 275 -4.73 20.10 -22.88
C LYS A 275 -3.84 20.54 -24.04
N SER A 276 -2.87 21.42 -23.82
CA SER A 276 -2.00 21.94 -24.88
C SER A 276 -0.98 20.92 -25.39
N PHE A 277 -0.63 19.89 -24.60
CA PHE A 277 0.40 18.92 -24.99
C PHE A 277 -0.02 17.44 -24.84
N ALA A 278 -1.03 17.13 -24.02
CA ALA A 278 -1.36 15.73 -23.73
C ALA A 278 -1.71 14.90 -24.97
N ARG A 279 -2.25 15.54 -26.02
CA ARG A 279 -2.57 14.89 -27.29
C ARG A 279 -1.37 14.69 -28.23
N HIS A 280 -0.18 15.14 -27.84
CA HIS A 280 1.05 14.85 -28.61
C HIS A 280 1.42 13.38 -28.54
N LEU A 281 0.99 12.67 -27.50
CA LEU A 281 1.18 11.22 -27.36
C LEU A 281 -0.16 10.48 -27.42
N THR A 282 -0.11 9.29 -27.99
CA THR A 282 -1.22 8.34 -28.00
C THR A 282 -1.42 7.69 -26.62
N VAL A 283 -2.56 7.05 -26.40
CA VAL A 283 -2.84 6.29 -25.17
C VAL A 283 -1.75 5.23 -24.90
N SER A 284 -1.30 4.51 -25.96
CA SER A 284 -0.26 3.48 -25.82
C SER A 284 1.10 4.08 -25.44
N GLU A 285 1.44 5.26 -25.95
CA GLU A 285 2.67 5.95 -25.59
C GLU A 285 2.62 6.47 -24.15
N TRP A 286 1.51 7.05 -23.70
CA TRP A 286 1.34 7.46 -22.29
C TRP A 286 1.45 6.28 -21.33
N ILE A 287 0.93 5.09 -21.69
CA ILE A 287 1.10 3.87 -20.88
C ILE A 287 2.59 3.51 -20.76
N LYS A 288 3.34 3.55 -21.87
CA LYS A 288 4.79 3.29 -21.84
C LYS A 288 5.55 4.32 -21.00
N GLU A 289 5.17 5.58 -21.06
CA GLU A 289 5.80 6.62 -20.23
C GLU A 289 5.50 6.41 -18.74
N HIS A 290 4.29 5.96 -18.40
CA HIS A 290 3.94 5.59 -17.03
C HIS A 290 4.77 4.39 -16.53
N GLU A 291 4.96 3.36 -17.34
CA GLU A 291 5.83 2.21 -17.02
C GLU A 291 7.28 2.63 -16.84
N LYS A 292 7.81 3.50 -17.72
CA LYS A 292 9.17 4.05 -17.60
C LYS A 292 9.34 4.81 -16.29
N MET A 293 8.35 5.63 -15.88
CA MET A 293 8.40 6.38 -14.64
C MET A 293 8.32 5.47 -13.42
N THR A 294 7.51 4.42 -13.44
CA THR A 294 7.48 3.37 -12.40
C THR A 294 8.86 2.71 -12.22
N ASN A 295 9.53 2.37 -13.34
CA ASN A 295 10.87 1.83 -13.31
C ASN A 295 11.92 2.86 -12.85
N ALA A 296 11.74 4.14 -13.15
CA ALA A 296 12.60 5.23 -12.71
C ALA A 296 12.57 5.37 -11.17
N ILE A 297 11.39 5.34 -10.57
CA ILE A 297 11.21 5.36 -9.10
C ILE A 297 11.93 4.15 -8.46
N ALA A 298 11.75 2.95 -9.02
CA ALA A 298 12.43 1.76 -8.52
C ALA A 298 13.96 1.84 -8.61
N LYS A 299 14.51 2.43 -9.69
CA LYS A 299 15.96 2.66 -9.86
C LYS A 299 16.51 3.62 -8.82
N VAL A 300 15.84 4.74 -8.57
CA VAL A 300 16.25 5.72 -7.53
C VAL A 300 16.13 5.07 -6.14
N GLY A 301 15.09 4.29 -5.89
CA GLY A 301 14.96 3.44 -4.69
C GLY A 301 16.16 2.50 -4.49
N ALA A 302 16.75 1.99 -5.59
CA ALA A 302 17.96 1.17 -5.60
C ALA A 302 19.27 1.98 -5.68
N ASN A 303 19.24 3.28 -5.33
CA ASN A 303 20.38 4.21 -5.28
C ASN A 303 20.99 4.57 -6.65
N VAL A 304 20.25 4.48 -7.73
CA VAL A 304 20.67 5.09 -9.01
C VAL A 304 20.44 6.60 -8.94
N GLY A 305 21.40 7.40 -9.44
CA GLY A 305 21.31 8.86 -9.41
C GLY A 305 20.12 9.39 -10.21
N VAL A 306 19.29 10.23 -9.58
CA VAL A 306 18.05 10.78 -10.18
C VAL A 306 18.33 11.61 -11.42
N GLN A 307 19.44 12.34 -11.50
CA GLN A 307 19.82 13.12 -12.69
C GLN A 307 19.90 12.24 -13.94
N ALA A 308 20.64 11.13 -13.88
CA ALA A 308 20.79 10.22 -15.01
C ALA A 308 19.45 9.59 -15.43
N VAL A 309 18.56 9.32 -14.46
CA VAL A 309 17.22 8.80 -14.71
C VAL A 309 16.36 9.81 -15.44
N LEU A 310 16.37 11.08 -15.04
CA LEU A 310 15.62 12.17 -15.70
C LEU A 310 16.15 12.46 -17.09
N GLU A 311 17.48 12.53 -17.25
CA GLU A 311 18.14 12.72 -18.56
C GLU A 311 17.76 11.59 -19.53
N GLN A 312 17.84 10.34 -19.08
CA GLN A 312 17.43 9.18 -19.86
C GLN A 312 15.96 9.28 -20.28
N TRP A 313 15.08 9.64 -19.34
CA TRP A 313 13.65 9.73 -19.63
C TRP A 313 13.35 10.79 -20.68
N VAL A 314 13.88 12.02 -20.54
CA VAL A 314 13.68 13.11 -21.52
C VAL A 314 14.13 12.71 -22.93
N LEU A 315 15.27 12.01 -23.05
CA LEU A 315 15.78 11.57 -24.35
C LEU A 315 14.93 10.49 -25.02
N GLN A 316 14.24 9.68 -24.22
CA GLN A 316 13.44 8.53 -24.69
C GLN A 316 11.96 8.83 -24.95
N ILE A 317 11.48 10.04 -24.68
CA ILE A 317 10.09 10.43 -24.98
C ILE A 317 9.91 10.47 -26.51
N PRO A 318 8.81 9.93 -27.06
CA PRO A 318 8.50 10.05 -28.50
C PRO A 318 8.45 11.50 -28.97
N LYS A 319 8.78 11.71 -30.28
CA LYS A 319 8.75 13.06 -30.88
C LYS A 319 7.35 13.44 -31.26
#